data_c9602309947eb89fb9d4e0ac1983af63
#
_entry.id   c9602309947eb89fb9d4e0ac1983af63
#
_cell.length_a   1.000
_cell.length_b   1.000
_cell.length_c   1.000
_cell.angle_alpha   90.00
_cell.angle_beta   90.00
_cell.angle_gamma   90.00
#
_symmetry.space_group_name_H-M   'P 1'
#
loop_
_entity.id
_entity.type
_entity.pdbx_description
1 polymer ?
#
loop_
_entity_poly.entity_id
_entity_poly.type
_entity_poly.pdbx_seq_one_letter_code
_entity_poly.pdbx_strand_id
1 'polypeptide(L)'
;MSTECTAGTLQFQAVARRTVQARFDGGSLTSDGGAVLLREVDRATGLLAQFAACFRDHREPTRLTHPVSALVRQRVYGVALGYEDLNDHERLRHDPLFAVLAEAADLTAPLAGKSTLNRLELSAATVDDAERYKKIAVDHDAVDRMLVDVFLQAHAVPPTEIVLDLDATDDPVHGAQEGRFFHGYYGHYCYLPLYIFAGEHLLCARLRTADIDASAG
;
A
#
# COMPACT_ATOMS: atom_id res chain seq x y z
N MET A 1 9.47 25.09 -20.56
CA MET A 1 10.85 25.59 -20.53
C MET A 1 11.61 24.69 -19.57
N SER A 2 12.42 23.77 -20.07
CA SER A 2 13.32 22.98 -19.22
C SER A 2 14.51 23.91 -18.91
N THR A 3 14.65 24.31 -17.67
CA THR A 3 15.88 24.91 -17.17
C THR A 3 16.91 23.80 -17.03
N GLU A 4 17.75 23.59 -18.05
CA GLU A 4 18.99 22.87 -17.91
C GLU A 4 19.87 23.65 -16.93
N CYS A 5 19.91 23.24 -15.67
CA CYS A 5 20.97 23.61 -14.76
C CYS A 5 22.27 23.00 -15.28
N THR A 6 23.07 23.76 -16.01
CA THR A 6 24.44 23.41 -16.32
C THR A 6 25.17 23.18 -15.01
N ALA A 7 25.69 21.96 -14.80
CA ALA A 7 26.38 21.51 -13.61
C ALA A 7 27.67 22.30 -13.38
N GLY A 8 27.56 23.53 -12.88
CA GLY A 8 28.69 24.32 -12.41
C GLY A 8 29.07 23.89 -10.99
N THR A 9 30.37 23.76 -10.73
CA THR A 9 30.86 23.64 -9.36
C THR A 9 30.71 24.99 -8.66
N LEU A 10 29.94 25.02 -7.59
CA LEU A 10 29.83 26.18 -6.70
C LEU A 10 30.98 26.14 -5.70
N GLN A 11 31.73 27.23 -5.59
CA GLN A 11 32.77 27.36 -4.58
C GLN A 11 32.27 28.27 -3.46
N PHE A 12 32.52 27.86 -2.24
CA PHE A 12 32.17 28.59 -1.03
C PHE A 12 33.43 28.99 -0.25
N GLN A 13 33.25 29.87 0.73
CA GLN A 13 34.32 30.28 1.59
C GLN A 13 34.96 29.07 2.30
N ALA A 14 36.28 29.00 2.25
CA ALA A 14 37.01 27.92 2.90
C ALA A 14 36.78 27.89 4.42
N VAL A 15 36.67 26.69 4.98
CA VAL A 15 36.60 26.46 6.42
C VAL A 15 37.98 26.01 6.89
N ALA A 16 38.68 26.86 7.63
CA ALA A 16 40.06 26.69 8.01
C ALA A 16 40.93 26.50 6.74
N ARG A 17 41.55 25.32 6.56
CA ARG A 17 42.40 25.00 5.37
C ARG A 17 41.66 24.12 4.35
N ARG A 18 40.31 23.94 4.47
CA ARG A 18 39.52 23.06 3.60
C ARG A 18 38.75 23.89 2.59
N THR A 19 38.92 23.60 1.31
CA THR A 19 38.07 24.12 0.25
C THR A 19 36.66 23.51 0.36
N VAL A 20 35.61 24.35 0.25
CA VAL A 20 34.23 23.92 0.27
C VAL A 20 33.68 24.09 -1.12
N GLN A 21 33.20 23.00 -1.72
CA GLN A 21 32.58 22.96 -3.04
C GLN A 21 31.26 22.22 -2.99
N ALA A 22 30.28 22.64 -3.82
CA ALA A 22 29.05 21.88 -4.05
C ALA A 22 28.81 21.70 -5.54
N ARG A 23 28.21 20.58 -5.89
CA ARG A 23 27.77 20.23 -7.24
C ARG A 23 26.39 19.63 -7.20
N PHE A 24 25.64 19.77 -8.28
CA PHE A 24 24.32 19.15 -8.44
C PHE A 24 24.43 17.96 -9.40
N ASP A 25 25.37 17.05 -9.13
CA ASP A 25 25.70 15.86 -9.93
C ASP A 25 25.46 14.54 -9.18
N GLY A 26 24.73 14.59 -8.05
CA GLY A 26 24.52 13.46 -7.15
C GLY A 26 23.55 12.37 -7.67
N GLY A 27 22.92 12.55 -8.84
CA GLY A 27 21.95 11.59 -9.36
C GLY A 27 20.63 11.57 -8.55
N SER A 28 19.87 10.50 -8.72
CA SER A 28 18.61 10.31 -7.99
C SER A 28 18.87 9.77 -6.59
N LEU A 29 18.24 10.39 -5.58
CA LEU A 29 18.37 10.02 -4.17
C LEU A 29 17.02 9.55 -3.62
N THR A 30 17.07 8.67 -2.63
CA THR A 30 15.91 8.28 -1.82
C THR A 30 16.19 8.52 -0.34
N SER A 31 15.16 8.91 0.42
CA SER A 31 15.22 8.98 1.89
C SER A 31 14.90 7.65 2.56
N ASP A 32 14.31 6.72 1.84
CA ASP A 32 13.66 5.51 2.36
C ASP A 32 14.50 4.24 2.16
N GLY A 33 15.83 4.37 2.11
CA GLY A 33 16.75 3.27 1.83
C GLY A 33 16.57 2.03 2.70
N GLY A 34 16.05 2.18 3.93
CA GLY A 34 15.70 1.08 4.82
C GLY A 34 14.59 0.16 4.30
N ALA A 35 13.78 0.60 3.35
CA ALA A 35 12.69 -0.19 2.79
C ALA A 35 13.15 -1.45 2.03
N VAL A 36 14.42 -1.54 1.63
CA VAL A 36 14.98 -2.79 1.09
C VAL A 36 14.88 -3.95 2.08
N LEU A 37 14.88 -3.68 3.39
CA LEU A 37 14.67 -4.72 4.41
C LEU A 37 13.24 -5.26 4.36
N LEU A 38 12.23 -4.40 4.17
CA LEU A 38 10.84 -4.83 3.98
C LEU A 38 10.71 -5.71 2.73
N ARG A 39 11.41 -5.35 1.65
CA ARG A 39 11.44 -6.17 0.43
C ARG A 39 12.05 -7.56 0.68
N GLU A 40 13.11 -7.68 1.48
CA GLU A 40 13.67 -8.99 1.82
C GLU A 40 12.71 -9.82 2.68
N VAL A 41 11.93 -9.19 3.57
CA VAL A 41 10.84 -9.87 4.30
C VAL A 41 9.77 -10.37 3.33
N ASP A 42 9.31 -9.52 2.39
CA ASP A 42 8.33 -9.95 1.36
C ASP A 42 8.88 -11.11 0.51
N ARG A 43 10.14 -11.07 0.10
CA ARG A 43 10.77 -12.17 -0.65
C ARG A 43 10.84 -13.48 0.14
N ALA A 44 11.05 -13.41 1.44
CA ALA A 44 11.10 -14.59 2.31
C ALA A 44 9.70 -15.17 2.58
N THR A 45 8.68 -14.33 2.69
CA THR A 45 7.31 -14.74 3.03
C THR A 45 6.40 -14.91 1.82
N GLY A 46 6.67 -14.20 0.72
CA GLY A 46 5.80 -14.13 -0.44
C GLY A 46 4.47 -13.41 -0.18
N LEU A 47 4.38 -12.60 0.88
CA LEU A 47 3.14 -12.00 1.37
C LEU A 47 2.46 -11.14 0.30
N LEU A 48 3.20 -10.23 -0.34
CA LEU A 48 2.61 -9.32 -1.33
C LEU A 48 2.22 -10.05 -2.63
N ALA A 49 2.88 -11.15 -2.96
CA ALA A 49 2.47 -11.99 -4.08
C ALA A 49 1.17 -12.74 -3.78
N GLN A 50 1.01 -13.27 -2.56
CA GLN A 50 -0.22 -13.90 -2.09
C GLN A 50 -1.36 -12.89 -2.06
N PHE A 51 -1.13 -11.68 -1.54
CA PHE A 51 -2.12 -10.62 -1.52
C PHE A 51 -2.52 -10.17 -2.93
N ALA A 52 -1.57 -9.98 -3.83
CA ALA A 52 -1.85 -9.61 -5.22
C ALA A 52 -2.69 -10.69 -5.95
N ALA A 53 -2.54 -11.98 -5.59
CA ALA A 53 -3.34 -13.06 -6.15
C ALA A 53 -4.83 -13.04 -5.72
N CYS A 54 -5.18 -12.27 -4.68
CA CYS A 54 -6.58 -12.05 -4.30
C CYS A 54 -7.32 -11.08 -5.23
N PHE A 55 -6.63 -10.49 -6.20
CA PHE A 55 -7.22 -9.57 -7.16
C PHE A 55 -7.38 -10.22 -8.54
N ARG A 56 -8.45 -9.88 -9.23
CA ARG A 56 -8.70 -10.27 -10.62
C ARG A 56 -8.59 -9.05 -11.51
N ASP A 57 -7.70 -9.12 -12.48
CA ASP A 57 -7.43 -8.04 -13.43
C ASP A 57 -8.18 -8.28 -14.75
N HIS A 58 -9.21 -7.50 -15.00
CA HIS A 58 -10.02 -7.53 -16.23
C HIS A 58 -9.57 -6.48 -17.26
N ARG A 59 -8.41 -5.85 -17.03
CA ARG A 59 -7.85 -4.90 -17.99
C ARG A 59 -7.30 -5.64 -19.20
N GLU A 60 -7.30 -4.97 -20.36
CA GLU A 60 -6.77 -5.52 -21.61
C GLU A 60 -5.25 -5.78 -21.47
N PRO A 61 -4.77 -7.05 -21.58
CA PRO A 61 -3.37 -7.39 -21.32
C PRO A 61 -2.37 -6.63 -22.21
N THR A 62 -2.74 -6.35 -23.46
CA THR A 62 -1.87 -5.66 -24.42
C THR A 62 -1.67 -4.18 -24.12
N ARG A 63 -2.49 -3.61 -23.23
CA ARG A 63 -2.45 -2.20 -22.82
C ARG A 63 -2.02 -2.02 -21.37
N LEU A 64 -1.51 -3.09 -20.76
CA LEU A 64 -1.21 -3.14 -19.34
C LEU A 64 0.22 -2.65 -19.10
N THR A 65 0.38 -1.44 -18.56
CA THR A 65 1.68 -0.88 -18.19
C THR A 65 2.14 -1.37 -16.83
N HIS A 66 1.20 -1.48 -15.86
CA HIS A 66 1.50 -1.87 -14.48
C HIS A 66 0.59 -3.05 -14.10
N PRO A 67 1.15 -4.26 -13.89
CA PRO A 67 0.39 -5.40 -13.41
C PRO A 67 -0.09 -5.18 -11.96
N VAL A 68 -1.14 -5.89 -11.55
CA VAL A 68 -1.69 -5.77 -10.18
C VAL A 68 -0.62 -6.02 -9.12
N SER A 69 0.29 -6.97 -9.33
CA SER A 69 1.38 -7.26 -8.40
C SER A 69 2.29 -6.05 -8.16
N ALA A 70 2.60 -5.27 -9.21
CA ALA A 70 3.40 -4.05 -9.07
C ALA A 70 2.60 -2.94 -8.37
N LEU A 71 1.28 -2.81 -8.66
CA LEU A 71 0.42 -1.84 -8.00
C LEU A 71 0.30 -2.14 -6.50
N VAL A 72 0.09 -3.41 -6.14
CA VAL A 72 0.02 -3.86 -4.74
C VAL A 72 1.33 -3.55 -4.02
N ARG A 73 2.48 -3.96 -4.57
CA ARG A 73 3.78 -3.65 -3.97
C ARG A 73 3.98 -2.15 -3.78
N GLN A 74 3.79 -1.37 -4.84
CA GLN A 74 3.95 0.08 -4.78
C GLN A 74 3.07 0.70 -3.69
N ARG A 75 1.82 0.27 -3.56
CA ARG A 75 0.89 0.83 -2.57
C ARG A 75 1.20 0.38 -1.15
N VAL A 76 1.42 -0.91 -0.95
CA VAL A 76 1.71 -1.45 0.40
C VAL A 76 3.02 -0.90 0.95
N TYR A 77 4.07 -0.83 0.15
CA TYR A 77 5.31 -0.19 0.59
C TYR A 77 5.13 1.30 0.86
N GLY A 78 4.31 2.00 0.06
CA GLY A 78 3.97 3.39 0.34
C GLY A 78 3.35 3.55 1.73
N VAL A 79 2.31 2.78 2.04
CA VAL A 79 1.65 2.82 3.36
C VAL A 79 2.63 2.43 4.48
N ALA A 80 3.41 1.37 4.30
CA ALA A 80 4.38 0.91 5.30
C ALA A 80 5.48 1.94 5.61
N LEU A 81 5.76 2.84 4.68
CA LEU A 81 6.71 3.94 4.84
C LEU A 81 6.06 5.26 5.29
N GLY A 82 4.76 5.26 5.58
CA GLY A 82 4.02 6.42 6.06
C GLY A 82 3.44 7.32 4.97
N TYR A 83 3.46 6.88 3.70
CA TYR A 83 2.84 7.60 2.58
C TYR A 83 1.40 7.12 2.37
N GLU A 84 0.51 7.55 3.24
CA GLU A 84 -0.90 7.16 3.23
C GLU A 84 -1.68 7.81 2.08
N ASP A 85 -1.34 9.07 1.73
CA ASP A 85 -2.01 9.80 0.66
C ASP A 85 -1.54 9.32 -0.73
N LEU A 86 -2.51 8.97 -1.58
CA LEU A 86 -2.23 8.63 -2.98
C LEU A 86 -1.53 9.76 -3.76
N ASN A 87 -1.67 11.01 -3.35
CA ASN A 87 -0.99 12.13 -3.98
C ASN A 87 0.54 12.03 -3.86
N ASP A 88 1.06 11.42 -2.80
CA ASP A 88 2.49 11.19 -2.62
C ASP A 88 3.09 10.35 -3.75
N HIS A 89 2.28 9.45 -4.32
CA HIS A 89 2.70 8.61 -5.43
C HIS A 89 2.97 9.38 -6.73
N GLU A 90 2.53 10.63 -6.89
CA GLU A 90 2.95 11.46 -8.03
C GLU A 90 4.45 11.79 -7.97
N ARG A 91 5.04 11.81 -6.78
CA ARG A 91 6.48 11.96 -6.56
C ARG A 91 7.17 10.60 -6.46
N LEU A 92 6.64 9.69 -5.62
CA LEU A 92 7.24 8.37 -5.35
C LEU A 92 7.37 7.49 -6.59
N ARG A 93 6.50 7.68 -7.60
CA ARG A 93 6.59 6.97 -8.87
C ARG A 93 7.89 7.19 -9.63
N HIS A 94 8.65 8.24 -9.30
CA HIS A 94 9.94 8.58 -9.88
C HIS A 94 11.11 8.26 -8.94
N ASP A 95 10.84 7.73 -7.75
CA ASP A 95 11.88 7.33 -6.81
C ASP A 95 12.48 5.97 -7.24
N PRO A 96 13.80 5.87 -7.42
CA PRO A 96 14.46 4.65 -7.88
C PRO A 96 14.29 3.48 -6.89
N LEU A 97 14.16 3.77 -5.59
CA LEU A 97 13.90 2.74 -4.60
C LEU A 97 12.52 2.11 -4.81
N PHE A 98 11.47 2.92 -5.03
CA PHE A 98 10.14 2.39 -5.29
C PHE A 98 10.09 1.52 -6.55
N ALA A 99 10.88 1.84 -7.58
CA ALA A 99 11.02 0.98 -8.75
C ALA A 99 11.59 -0.40 -8.39
N VAL A 100 12.60 -0.45 -7.48
CA VAL A 100 13.16 -1.70 -6.95
C VAL A 100 12.13 -2.44 -6.09
N LEU A 101 11.41 -1.76 -5.21
CA LEU A 101 10.39 -2.35 -4.33
C LEU A 101 9.22 -2.94 -5.13
N ALA A 102 8.78 -2.26 -6.17
CA ALA A 102 7.71 -2.73 -7.07
C ALA A 102 8.15 -3.82 -8.05
N GLU A 103 9.45 -4.16 -8.05
CA GLU A 103 10.05 -5.10 -9.01
C GLU A 103 9.79 -4.68 -10.48
N ALA A 104 9.93 -3.38 -10.74
CA ALA A 104 9.72 -2.84 -12.08
C ALA A 104 10.74 -3.42 -13.06
N ALA A 105 10.26 -3.79 -14.26
CA ALA A 105 11.15 -4.31 -15.33
C ALA A 105 12.13 -3.24 -15.82
N ASP A 106 11.72 -1.97 -15.80
CA ASP A 106 12.55 -0.82 -16.11
C ASP A 106 12.59 0.12 -14.90
N LEU A 107 13.75 0.23 -14.28
CA LEU A 107 13.94 1.07 -13.08
C LEU A 107 13.99 2.57 -13.43
N THR A 108 14.05 2.93 -14.69
CA THR A 108 14.07 4.33 -15.16
C THR A 108 12.67 4.83 -15.55
N ALA A 109 11.76 3.91 -15.82
CA ALA A 109 10.38 4.23 -16.14
C ALA A 109 9.59 4.59 -14.88
N PRO A 110 8.70 5.60 -14.95
CA PRO A 110 7.86 5.95 -13.81
C PRO A 110 6.88 4.82 -13.50
N LEU A 111 6.67 4.57 -12.20
CA LEU A 111 5.65 3.66 -11.69
C LEU A 111 4.23 4.22 -11.89
N ALA A 112 3.24 3.51 -11.38
CA ALA A 112 1.84 3.93 -11.45
C ALA A 112 1.61 5.27 -10.74
N GLY A 113 0.87 6.17 -11.38
CA GLY A 113 0.41 7.40 -10.75
C GLY A 113 -0.84 7.17 -9.89
N LYS A 114 -1.19 8.18 -9.09
CA LYS A 114 -2.31 8.16 -8.13
C LYS A 114 -3.62 7.64 -8.71
N SER A 115 -3.98 8.04 -9.92
CA SER A 115 -5.24 7.60 -10.54
C SER A 115 -5.29 6.10 -10.82
N THR A 116 -4.14 5.47 -11.07
CA THR A 116 -4.06 4.02 -11.28
C THR A 116 -4.11 3.28 -9.96
N LEU A 117 -3.43 3.78 -8.93
CA LEU A 117 -3.48 3.23 -7.57
C LEU A 117 -4.87 3.40 -6.95
N ASN A 118 -5.54 4.53 -7.18
CA ASN A 118 -6.92 4.74 -6.73
C ASN A 118 -7.89 3.68 -7.30
N ARG A 119 -7.67 3.21 -8.51
CA ARG A 119 -8.48 2.12 -9.09
C ARG A 119 -8.21 0.77 -8.42
N LEU A 120 -7.03 0.55 -7.87
CA LEU A 120 -6.73 -0.61 -7.04
C LEU A 120 -7.43 -0.50 -5.68
N GLU A 121 -7.33 0.63 -4.99
CA GLU A 121 -7.97 0.84 -3.68
C GLU A 121 -9.50 0.80 -3.75
N LEU A 122 -10.09 1.29 -4.83
CA LEU A 122 -11.52 1.27 -5.07
C LEU A 122 -11.98 0.01 -5.83
N SER A 123 -11.23 -1.09 -5.76
CA SER A 123 -11.63 -2.37 -6.33
C SER A 123 -12.91 -2.87 -5.66
N ALA A 124 -13.89 -3.26 -6.46
CA ALA A 124 -15.11 -3.90 -5.98
C ALA A 124 -14.97 -5.43 -6.02
N ALA A 125 -15.88 -6.15 -5.34
CA ALA A 125 -15.91 -7.61 -5.41
C ALA A 125 -16.25 -8.13 -6.82
N THR A 126 -16.96 -7.33 -7.61
CA THR A 126 -17.34 -7.66 -9.00
C THR A 126 -17.04 -6.48 -9.91
N VAL A 127 -16.73 -6.79 -11.17
CA VAL A 127 -16.52 -5.79 -12.23
C VAL A 127 -17.79 -5.67 -13.05
N ASP A 128 -18.30 -4.45 -13.16
CA ASP A 128 -19.31 -4.11 -14.17
C ASP A 128 -18.62 -3.94 -15.53
N ASP A 129 -19.07 -4.69 -16.54
CA ASP A 129 -18.52 -4.60 -17.90
C ASP A 129 -18.78 -3.26 -18.56
N ALA A 130 -19.79 -2.51 -18.14
CA ALA A 130 -20.07 -1.16 -18.58
C ALA A 130 -19.07 -0.13 -18.01
N GLU A 131 -18.44 -0.43 -16.89
CA GLU A 131 -17.42 0.43 -16.25
C GLU A 131 -16.13 0.44 -17.06
N ARG A 132 -15.77 1.61 -17.57
CA ARG A 132 -14.57 1.77 -18.40
C ARG A 132 -13.26 1.65 -17.61
N TYR A 133 -13.26 2.09 -16.35
CA TYR A 133 -12.03 2.33 -15.59
C TYR A 133 -11.84 1.39 -14.39
N LYS A 134 -12.92 0.86 -13.82
CA LYS A 134 -12.89 -0.05 -12.68
C LYS A 134 -12.85 -1.49 -13.17
N LYS A 135 -11.68 -1.93 -13.59
CA LYS A 135 -11.45 -3.27 -14.17
C LYS A 135 -10.56 -4.16 -13.30
N ILE A 136 -10.36 -3.78 -12.04
CA ILE A 136 -9.69 -4.62 -11.04
C ILE A 136 -10.75 -4.98 -10.01
N ALA A 137 -10.95 -6.26 -9.75
CA ALA A 137 -11.82 -6.77 -8.70
C ALA A 137 -10.99 -7.39 -7.58
N VAL A 138 -11.49 -7.31 -6.35
CA VAL A 138 -10.90 -7.95 -5.18
C VAL A 138 -11.80 -9.10 -4.72
N ASP A 139 -11.21 -10.25 -4.43
CA ASP A 139 -11.88 -11.37 -3.80
C ASP A 139 -11.63 -11.31 -2.28
N HIS A 140 -12.61 -10.77 -1.54
CA HIS A 140 -12.51 -10.60 -0.09
C HIS A 140 -12.35 -11.93 0.65
N ASP A 141 -13.01 -13.00 0.17
CA ASP A 141 -12.87 -14.33 0.77
C ASP A 141 -11.47 -14.91 0.54
N ALA A 142 -10.85 -14.58 -0.60
CA ALA A 142 -9.45 -14.93 -0.83
C ALA A 142 -8.50 -14.16 0.09
N VAL A 143 -8.79 -12.88 0.38
CA VAL A 143 -8.00 -12.10 1.36
C VAL A 143 -8.09 -12.73 2.75
N ASP A 144 -9.28 -13.09 3.21
CA ASP A 144 -9.45 -13.72 4.53
C ASP A 144 -8.71 -15.06 4.60
N ARG A 145 -8.84 -15.90 3.57
CA ARG A 145 -8.10 -17.17 3.50
C ARG A 145 -6.59 -16.94 3.52
N MET A 146 -6.11 -15.94 2.77
CA MET A 146 -4.69 -15.60 2.73
C MET A 146 -4.16 -15.21 4.12
N LEU A 147 -4.90 -14.41 4.90
CA LEU A 147 -4.49 -14.04 6.26
C LEU A 147 -4.37 -15.28 7.17
N VAL A 148 -5.34 -16.20 7.09
CA VAL A 148 -5.28 -17.48 7.82
C VAL A 148 -4.12 -18.35 7.34
N ASP A 149 -3.87 -18.41 6.04
CA ASP A 149 -2.75 -19.18 5.49
C ASP A 149 -1.39 -18.64 5.96
N VAL A 150 -1.23 -17.30 6.04
CA VAL A 150 -0.02 -16.68 6.62
C VAL A 150 0.16 -17.06 8.08
N PHE A 151 -0.93 -17.07 8.88
CA PHE A 151 -0.89 -17.54 10.26
C PHE A 151 -0.44 -19.01 10.33
N LEU A 152 -1.00 -19.88 9.50
CA LEU A 152 -0.64 -21.31 9.48
C LEU A 152 0.82 -21.53 9.06
N GLN A 153 1.30 -20.78 8.08
CA GLN A 153 2.69 -20.84 7.59
C GLN A 153 3.71 -20.41 8.65
N ALA A 154 3.32 -19.53 9.58
CA ALA A 154 4.17 -19.09 10.67
C ALA A 154 4.39 -20.15 11.76
N HIS A 155 3.63 -21.24 11.73
CA HIS A 155 3.68 -22.29 12.75
C HIS A 155 4.25 -23.60 12.18
N ALA A 156 5.42 -24.01 12.66
CA ALA A 156 6.03 -25.30 12.28
C ALA A 156 5.17 -26.51 12.72
N VAL A 157 4.39 -26.36 13.80
CA VAL A 157 3.45 -27.34 14.34
C VAL A 157 2.15 -26.61 14.63
N PRO A 158 0.98 -27.16 14.27
CA PRO A 158 -0.30 -26.54 14.59
C PRO A 158 -0.43 -26.25 16.10
N PRO A 159 -0.86 -25.03 16.47
CA PRO A 159 -1.08 -24.71 17.89
C PRO A 159 -2.21 -25.57 18.47
N THR A 160 -2.06 -26.02 19.70
CA THR A 160 -3.08 -26.84 20.40
C THR A 160 -4.23 -25.96 20.93
N GLU A 161 -3.99 -24.69 21.07
CA GLU A 161 -4.97 -23.69 21.53
C GLU A 161 -4.75 -22.39 20.76
N ILE A 162 -5.82 -21.73 20.36
CA ILE A 162 -5.81 -20.44 19.69
C ILE A 162 -6.72 -19.51 20.51
N VAL A 163 -6.14 -18.42 21.02
CA VAL A 163 -6.89 -17.34 21.66
C VAL A 163 -7.15 -16.29 20.58
N LEU A 164 -8.43 -16.01 20.33
CA LEU A 164 -8.86 -14.98 19.40
C LEU A 164 -9.15 -13.68 20.15
N ASP A 165 -8.54 -12.61 19.68
CA ASP A 165 -8.84 -11.26 20.11
C ASP A 165 -9.69 -10.58 19.02
N LEU A 166 -10.91 -10.19 19.37
CA LEU A 166 -11.87 -9.54 18.49
C LEU A 166 -11.94 -8.07 18.85
N ASP A 167 -11.38 -7.23 18.01
CA ASP A 167 -11.33 -5.79 18.20
C ASP A 167 -12.24 -5.09 17.17
N ALA A 168 -13.31 -4.47 17.68
CA ALA A 168 -14.16 -3.59 16.92
C ALA A 168 -13.92 -2.16 17.41
N THR A 169 -13.24 -1.37 16.61
CA THR A 169 -12.91 0.02 16.92
C THR A 169 -13.73 0.98 16.07
N ASP A 170 -13.81 2.26 16.49
CA ASP A 170 -14.41 3.28 15.66
C ASP A 170 -13.34 3.97 14.78
N ASP A 171 -13.71 4.24 13.54
CA ASP A 171 -12.94 5.05 12.61
C ASP A 171 -13.72 6.33 12.29
N PRO A 172 -13.42 7.46 12.98
CA PRO A 172 -14.14 8.71 12.83
C PRO A 172 -14.07 9.26 11.41
N VAL A 173 -15.24 9.58 10.86
CA VAL A 173 -15.34 10.08 9.49
C VAL A 173 -15.52 11.58 9.46
N HIS A 174 -14.64 12.27 8.75
CA HIS A 174 -14.76 13.69 8.47
C HIS A 174 -15.40 13.91 7.09
N GLY A 175 -16.45 14.75 7.06
CA GLY A 175 -17.19 15.04 5.82
C GLY A 175 -18.29 14.02 5.51
N ALA A 176 -18.82 14.04 4.29
CA ALA A 176 -19.95 13.23 3.84
C ALA A 176 -19.47 12.02 3.02
N GLN A 177 -18.86 11.04 3.67
CA GLN A 177 -18.44 9.79 3.04
C GLN A 177 -19.62 8.82 2.96
N GLU A 178 -19.69 8.06 1.87
CA GLU A 178 -20.70 7.02 1.67
C GLU A 178 -20.50 5.88 2.69
N GLY A 179 -21.61 5.36 3.24
CA GLY A 179 -21.56 4.25 4.22
C GLY A 179 -21.18 4.65 5.63
N ARG A 180 -20.95 5.95 5.92
CA ARG A 180 -20.82 6.43 7.29
C ARG A 180 -22.17 6.41 8.00
N PHE A 181 -22.19 6.01 9.25
CA PHE A 181 -23.36 6.10 10.11
C PHE A 181 -23.01 6.74 11.45
N PHE A 182 -24.01 7.34 12.10
CA PHE A 182 -23.85 7.86 13.45
C PHE A 182 -23.91 6.68 14.43
N HIS A 183 -22.84 6.47 15.17
CA HIS A 183 -22.80 5.42 16.18
C HIS A 183 -23.12 5.99 17.57
N GLY A 184 -24.22 5.50 18.18
CA GLY A 184 -24.72 6.07 19.44
C GLY A 184 -23.77 5.93 20.63
N TYR A 185 -22.97 4.87 20.69
CA TYR A 185 -21.99 4.67 21.75
C TYR A 185 -20.81 5.64 21.64
N TYR A 186 -20.27 5.81 20.41
CA TYR A 186 -19.13 6.70 20.17
C TYR A 186 -19.53 8.18 20.01
N GLY A 187 -20.80 8.47 19.72
CA GLY A 187 -21.33 9.83 19.66
C GLY A 187 -20.93 10.63 18.41
N HIS A 188 -20.47 9.97 17.36
CA HIS A 188 -20.08 10.60 16.10
C HIS A 188 -20.33 9.70 14.87
N TYR A 189 -20.16 10.28 13.68
CA TYR A 189 -20.19 9.51 12.44
C TYR A 189 -18.87 8.78 12.24
N CYS A 190 -18.95 7.47 12.02
CA CYS A 190 -17.76 6.63 11.84
C CYS A 190 -18.05 5.43 10.92
N TYR A 191 -16.98 4.71 10.55
CA TYR A 191 -17.03 3.29 10.25
C TYR A 191 -16.74 2.47 11.52
N LEU A 192 -17.00 1.17 11.45
CA LEU A 192 -16.76 0.25 12.57
C LEU A 192 -15.93 -0.95 12.08
N PRO A 193 -14.65 -0.75 11.77
CA PRO A 193 -13.79 -1.85 11.35
C PRO A 193 -13.72 -2.92 12.43
N LEU A 194 -13.66 -4.18 11.99
CA LEU A 194 -13.44 -5.35 12.83
C LEU A 194 -12.08 -5.95 12.48
N TYR A 195 -11.27 -6.15 13.47
CA TYR A 195 -10.03 -6.91 13.38
C TYR A 195 -10.13 -8.15 14.26
N ILE A 196 -9.61 -9.29 13.76
CA ILE A 196 -9.49 -10.52 14.54
C ILE A 196 -8.02 -10.91 14.52
N PHE A 197 -7.45 -11.06 15.70
CA PHE A 197 -6.07 -11.47 15.89
C PHE A 197 -5.97 -12.82 16.61
N ALA A 198 -4.88 -13.54 16.34
CA ALA A 198 -4.38 -14.65 17.14
C ALA A 198 -2.94 -14.32 17.54
N GLY A 199 -2.75 -13.82 18.76
CA GLY A 199 -1.48 -13.23 19.20
C GLY A 199 -1.10 -12.03 18.31
N GLU A 200 0.06 -12.12 17.64
CA GLU A 200 0.54 -11.05 16.73
C GLU A 200 0.06 -11.21 15.28
N HIS A 201 -0.75 -12.24 14.99
CA HIS A 201 -1.20 -12.54 13.62
C HIS A 201 -2.61 -11.99 13.38
N LEU A 202 -2.74 -11.14 12.36
CA LEU A 202 -4.03 -10.70 11.85
C LEU A 202 -4.69 -11.84 11.06
N LEU A 203 -5.89 -12.25 11.48
CA LEU A 203 -6.68 -13.30 10.82
C LEU A 203 -7.82 -12.75 9.98
N CYS A 204 -8.33 -11.56 10.34
CA CYS A 204 -9.41 -10.91 9.62
C CYS A 204 -9.29 -9.39 9.78
N ALA A 205 -9.58 -8.64 8.72
CA ALA A 205 -9.76 -7.21 8.72
C ALA A 205 -10.95 -6.85 7.83
N ARG A 206 -12.02 -6.33 8.43
CA ARG A 206 -13.25 -5.97 7.72
C ARG A 206 -13.65 -4.54 8.03
N LEU A 207 -13.76 -3.72 7.00
CA LEU A 207 -14.41 -2.43 7.12
C LEU A 207 -15.92 -2.65 7.17
N ARG A 208 -16.56 -2.21 8.26
CA ARG A 208 -18.00 -2.32 8.47
C ARG A 208 -18.61 -0.94 8.62
N THR A 209 -19.86 -0.81 8.25
CA THR A 209 -20.67 0.39 8.53
C THR A 209 -21.01 0.44 10.02
N ALA A 210 -21.20 1.63 10.58
CA ALA A 210 -21.42 1.81 12.01
C ALA A 210 -22.90 1.78 12.44
N ASP A 211 -23.79 1.29 11.57
CA ASP A 211 -25.22 1.07 11.84
C ASP A 211 -25.52 -0.31 12.49
N ILE A 212 -24.48 -1.00 12.93
CA ILE A 212 -24.54 -2.30 13.58
C ILE A 212 -23.93 -2.24 14.98
N ASP A 213 -24.28 -3.21 15.83
CA ASP A 213 -23.60 -3.41 17.09
C ASP A 213 -22.13 -3.83 16.89
N ALA A 214 -21.23 -3.39 17.79
CA ALA A 214 -19.82 -3.74 17.72
C ALA A 214 -19.57 -5.25 17.76
N SER A 215 -20.45 -6.02 18.45
CA SER A 215 -20.40 -7.48 18.55
C SER A 215 -21.06 -8.22 17.38
N ALA A 216 -21.66 -7.50 16.42
CA ALA A 216 -22.33 -8.12 15.29
C ALA A 216 -21.32 -8.61 14.22
N GLY A 217 -21.57 -9.77 13.62
CA GLY A 217 -20.84 -10.29 12.46
C GLY A 217 -20.18 -11.63 12.65
#